data_cad1abf008714612c3df771f6e3edbfb
#
_entry.id   cad1abf008714612c3df771f6e3edbfb
#
_cell.length_a   1.000
_cell.length_b   1.000
_cell.length_c   1.000
_cell.angle_alpha   90.00
_cell.angle_beta   90.00
_cell.angle_gamma   90.00
#
_symmetry.space_group_name_H-M   'P 1'
#
loop_
_entity.id
_entity.type
_entity.pdbx_description
1 polymer ?
#
loop_
_entity_poly.entity_id
_entity_poly.type
_entity_poly.pdbx_seq_one_letter_code
_entity_poly.pdbx_strand_id
1 'polypeptide(L)'
;MREGFYSIQVNSVQKVVNMVVGGSFSPEKVQQFLNEYHKNLDPIPASQYELRFDCRDLNVITQDMIPHLQGCFELYKTTGFKKVVVEIKQSAIIKMQLNRIAKTVGLEPFEVVEV
;
A
#
# COMPACT_ATOMS: atom_id res chain seq x y z
N MET A 1 -12.17 -9.78 15.47
CA MET A 1 -11.52 -8.97 14.46
C MET A 1 -10.13 -9.53 14.18
N ARG A 2 -9.78 -9.67 12.93
CA ARG A 2 -8.51 -10.29 12.56
C ARG A 2 -7.36 -9.31 12.75
N GLU A 3 -6.26 -9.78 13.37
CA GLU A 3 -5.06 -8.96 13.54
C GLU A 3 -4.45 -8.61 12.18
N GLY A 4 -3.84 -7.42 12.08
CA GLY A 4 -3.19 -6.97 10.87
C GLY A 4 -1.98 -7.82 10.49
N PHE A 5 -1.79 -8.03 9.19
CA PHE A 5 -0.65 -8.76 8.66
C PHE A 5 -0.17 -8.12 7.36
N TYR A 6 1.09 -8.36 7.02
CA TYR A 6 1.68 -7.85 5.79
C TYR A 6 2.75 -8.79 5.26
N SER A 7 3.05 -8.63 3.96
CA SER A 7 4.14 -9.32 3.29
C SER A 7 4.70 -8.40 2.22
N ILE A 8 6.01 -8.40 2.03
CA ILE A 8 6.69 -7.61 1.01
C ILE A 8 7.63 -8.52 0.24
N GLN A 9 7.46 -8.60 -1.09
CA GLN A 9 8.31 -9.39 -1.96
C GLN A 9 8.73 -8.58 -3.17
N VAL A 10 10.03 -8.55 -3.46
CA VAL A 10 10.59 -7.84 -4.61
C VAL A 10 10.90 -8.86 -5.70
N ASN A 11 10.29 -8.67 -6.88
CA ASN A 11 10.57 -9.48 -8.06
C ASN A 11 11.42 -8.67 -9.04
N SER A 12 12.71 -8.89 -9.04
CA SER A 12 13.66 -8.12 -9.85
C SER A 12 13.59 -8.49 -11.34
N VAL A 13 13.09 -9.65 -11.66
CA VAL A 13 12.94 -10.10 -13.07
C VAL A 13 11.79 -9.34 -13.74
N GLN A 14 10.64 -9.29 -13.07
CA GLN A 14 9.44 -8.61 -13.59
C GLN A 14 9.39 -7.13 -13.25
N LYS A 15 10.30 -6.66 -12.39
CA LYS A 15 10.31 -5.28 -11.91
C LYS A 15 9.00 -4.93 -11.20
N VAL A 16 8.59 -5.79 -10.29
CA VAL A 16 7.37 -5.63 -9.52
C VAL A 16 7.67 -5.84 -8.04
N VAL A 17 7.12 -4.98 -7.19
CA VAL A 17 7.11 -5.18 -5.74
C VAL A 17 5.70 -5.63 -5.37
N ASN A 18 5.59 -6.84 -4.83
CA ASN A 18 4.30 -7.38 -4.40
C ASN A 18 4.17 -7.20 -2.89
N MET A 19 3.16 -6.45 -2.46
CA MET A 19 2.83 -6.28 -1.04
C MET A 19 1.44 -6.80 -0.77
N VAL A 20 1.29 -7.47 0.37
CA VAL A 20 -0.01 -7.95 0.84
C VAL A 20 -0.25 -7.33 2.20
N VAL A 21 -1.42 -6.73 2.39
CA VAL A 21 -1.86 -6.25 3.69
C VAL A 21 -3.30 -6.68 3.93
N GLY A 22 -3.63 -6.97 5.16
CA GLY A 22 -4.97 -7.36 5.51
C GLY A 22 -5.23 -7.23 7.00
N GLY A 23 -6.49 -7.42 7.40
CA GLY A 23 -6.90 -7.30 8.78
C GLY A 23 -6.94 -5.86 9.27
N SER A 24 -6.77 -5.68 10.56
CA SER A 24 -6.78 -4.38 11.22
C SER A 24 -5.39 -4.06 11.76
N PHE A 25 -4.86 -2.89 11.41
CA PHE A 25 -3.51 -2.48 11.81
C PHE A 25 -3.55 -1.61 13.05
N SER A 26 -2.61 -1.88 13.98
CA SER A 26 -2.29 -0.97 15.08
C SER A 26 -1.14 -0.05 14.67
N PRO A 27 -0.89 1.05 15.39
CA PRO A 27 0.27 1.90 15.11
C PRO A 27 1.60 1.14 15.16
N GLU A 28 1.73 0.18 16.08
CA GLU A 28 2.94 -0.65 16.19
C GLU A 28 3.13 -1.52 14.95
N LYS A 29 2.03 -2.08 14.43
CA LYS A 29 2.06 -2.91 13.22
C LYS A 29 2.45 -2.08 12.01
N VAL A 30 1.94 -0.85 11.92
CA VAL A 30 2.32 0.07 10.86
C VAL A 30 3.82 0.36 10.93
N GLN A 31 4.37 0.57 12.12
CA GLN A 31 5.80 0.83 12.28
C GLN A 31 6.63 -0.38 11.84
N GLN A 32 6.22 -1.60 12.19
CA GLN A 32 6.88 -2.81 11.72
C GLN A 32 6.86 -2.90 10.20
N PHE A 33 5.73 -2.59 9.60
CA PHE A 33 5.59 -2.57 8.14
C PHE A 33 6.57 -1.58 7.51
N LEU A 34 6.66 -0.37 8.05
CA LEU A 34 7.55 0.66 7.53
C LEU A 34 9.02 0.24 7.63
N ASN A 35 9.41 -0.41 8.72
CA ASN A 35 10.77 -0.91 8.88
C ASN A 35 11.11 -1.94 7.80
N GLU A 36 10.21 -2.89 7.56
CA GLU A 36 10.38 -3.90 6.51
C GLU A 36 10.37 -3.25 5.11
N TYR A 37 9.53 -2.26 4.92
CA TYR A 37 9.45 -1.51 3.67
C TYR A 37 10.81 -0.90 3.32
N HIS A 38 11.42 -0.16 4.24
CA HIS A 38 12.72 0.45 4.01
C HIS A 38 13.81 -0.60 3.78
N LYS A 39 13.80 -1.68 4.57
CA LYS A 39 14.78 -2.74 4.43
C LYS A 39 14.78 -3.36 3.02
N ASN A 40 13.60 -3.56 2.46
CA ASN A 40 13.45 -4.24 1.17
C ASN A 40 13.50 -3.29 -0.03
N LEU A 41 13.05 -2.04 0.12
CA LEU A 41 12.85 -1.15 -1.01
C LEU A 41 13.93 -0.07 -1.16
N ASP A 42 14.60 0.31 -0.08
CA ASP A 42 15.66 1.33 -0.18
C ASP A 42 16.78 0.94 -1.17
N PRO A 43 17.20 -0.34 -1.25
CA PRO A 43 18.28 -0.71 -2.16
C PRO A 43 17.88 -0.89 -3.62
N ILE A 44 16.59 -0.78 -3.98
CA ILE A 44 16.16 -1.02 -5.37
C ILE A 44 15.90 0.30 -6.12
N PRO A 45 16.04 0.31 -7.47
CA PRO A 45 15.68 1.48 -8.27
C PRO A 45 14.16 1.52 -8.48
N ALA A 46 13.43 2.06 -7.51
CA ALA A 46 11.97 2.01 -7.46
C ALA A 46 11.30 2.62 -8.71
N SER A 47 11.94 3.59 -9.37
CA SER A 47 11.39 4.20 -10.59
C SER A 47 11.22 3.21 -11.74
N GLN A 48 11.88 2.05 -11.66
CA GLN A 48 11.75 0.98 -12.66
C GLN A 48 10.75 -0.09 -12.23
N TYR A 49 10.17 0.02 -11.04
CA TYR A 49 9.32 -1.01 -10.45
C TYR A 49 7.88 -0.52 -10.33
N GLU A 50 6.93 -1.44 -10.56
CA GLU A 50 5.52 -1.25 -10.25
C GLU A 50 5.25 -1.78 -8.85
N LEU A 51 4.54 -1.03 -8.03
CA LEU A 51 4.08 -1.50 -6.72
C LEU A 51 2.70 -2.11 -6.89
N ARG A 52 2.57 -3.39 -6.57
CA ARG A 52 1.29 -4.10 -6.56
C ARG A 52 0.91 -4.42 -5.12
N PHE A 53 -0.22 -3.90 -4.71
CA PHE A 53 -0.65 -3.93 -3.32
C PHE A 53 -1.91 -4.79 -3.23
N ASP A 54 -1.80 -5.97 -2.61
CA ASP A 54 -2.96 -6.85 -2.41
C ASP A 54 -3.64 -6.48 -1.09
N CYS A 55 -4.76 -5.81 -1.20
CA CYS A 55 -5.57 -5.37 -0.06
C CYS A 55 -6.92 -6.08 0.01
N ARG A 56 -7.02 -7.27 -0.60
CA ARG A 56 -8.29 -8.01 -0.66
C ARG A 56 -8.83 -8.37 0.72
N ASP A 57 -7.97 -8.55 1.70
CA ASP A 57 -8.38 -8.89 3.07
C ASP A 57 -8.36 -7.67 4.01
N LEU A 58 -8.23 -6.47 3.46
CA LEU A 58 -8.21 -5.25 4.25
C LEU A 58 -9.61 -4.92 4.76
N ASN A 59 -9.70 -4.61 6.06
CA ASN A 59 -10.95 -4.13 6.64
C ASN A 59 -11.23 -2.69 6.20
N VAL A 60 -12.49 -2.26 6.33
CA VAL A 60 -12.86 -0.86 6.08
C VAL A 60 -11.96 0.05 6.92
N ILE A 61 -11.44 1.09 6.28
CA ILE A 61 -10.50 2.01 6.91
C ILE A 61 -11.24 2.91 7.90
N THR A 62 -10.80 2.88 9.16
CA THR A 62 -11.36 3.73 10.21
C THR A 62 -10.71 5.12 10.16
N GLN A 63 -11.38 6.12 10.73
CA GLN A 63 -10.87 7.50 10.68
C GLN A 63 -9.52 7.67 11.36
N ASP A 64 -9.27 6.95 12.44
CA ASP A 64 -7.99 7.01 13.14
C ASP A 64 -6.84 6.40 12.32
N MET A 65 -7.15 5.54 11.35
CA MET A 65 -6.13 4.95 10.46
C MET A 65 -5.81 5.82 9.25
N ILE A 66 -6.69 6.76 8.88
CA ILE A 66 -6.48 7.59 7.69
C ILE A 66 -5.14 8.33 7.70
N PRO A 67 -4.75 9.02 8.80
CA PRO A 67 -3.44 9.68 8.83
C PRO A 67 -2.27 8.74 8.60
N HIS A 68 -2.33 7.52 9.13
CA HIS A 68 -1.28 6.53 8.93
C HIS A 68 -1.18 6.10 7.47
N LEU A 69 -2.32 5.89 6.81
CA LEU A 69 -2.35 5.52 5.41
C LEU A 69 -1.90 6.68 4.52
N GLN A 70 -2.25 7.91 4.86
CA GLN A 70 -1.75 9.08 4.14
C GLN A 70 -0.22 9.11 4.20
N GLY A 71 0.36 8.86 5.37
CA GLY A 71 1.80 8.79 5.54
C GLY A 71 2.44 7.70 4.69
N CYS A 72 1.81 6.52 4.64
CA CYS A 72 2.29 5.42 3.80
C CYS A 72 2.23 5.79 2.32
N PHE A 73 1.15 6.41 1.87
CA PHE A 73 0.99 6.79 0.47
C PHE A 73 1.98 7.90 0.09
N GLU A 74 2.26 8.83 0.99
CA GLU A 74 3.31 9.83 0.76
C GLU A 74 4.67 9.17 0.62
N LEU A 75 4.94 8.13 1.42
CA LEU A 75 6.16 7.36 1.31
C LEU A 75 6.27 6.67 -0.06
N TYR A 76 5.18 6.09 -0.57
CA TYR A 76 5.18 5.48 -1.89
C TYR A 76 5.45 6.51 -2.98
N LYS A 77 4.88 7.69 -2.85
CA LYS A 77 5.13 8.80 -3.77
C LYS A 77 6.60 9.22 -3.73
N THR A 78 7.16 9.39 -2.54
CA THR A 78 8.55 9.78 -2.36
C THR A 78 9.52 8.71 -2.88
N THR A 79 9.16 7.43 -2.70
CA THR A 79 9.95 6.32 -3.22
C THR A 79 10.03 6.36 -4.75
N GLY A 80 8.98 6.85 -5.40
CA GLY A 80 9.00 7.11 -6.83
C GLY A 80 8.73 5.90 -7.70
N PHE A 81 7.80 5.03 -7.29
CA PHE A 81 7.42 3.88 -8.12
C PHE A 81 6.91 4.32 -9.49
N LYS A 82 7.17 3.48 -10.49
CA LYS A 82 6.68 3.68 -11.85
C LYS A 82 5.15 3.76 -11.88
N LYS A 83 4.48 2.91 -11.08
CA LYS A 83 3.03 2.85 -10.98
C LYS A 83 2.67 2.15 -9.68
N VAL A 84 1.54 2.52 -9.08
CA VAL A 84 0.99 1.85 -7.90
C VAL A 84 -0.38 1.29 -8.25
N VAL A 85 -0.55 -0.02 -8.10
CA VAL A 85 -1.82 -0.72 -8.32
C VAL A 85 -2.26 -1.36 -7.02
N VAL A 86 -3.48 -1.08 -6.60
CA VAL A 86 -4.05 -1.67 -5.38
C VAL A 86 -5.20 -2.59 -5.78
N GLU A 87 -5.13 -3.84 -5.34
CA GLU A 87 -6.18 -4.83 -5.59
C GLU A 87 -7.06 -4.97 -4.35
N ILE A 88 -8.37 -4.88 -4.53
CA ILE A 88 -9.35 -5.03 -3.45
C ILE A 88 -10.47 -5.98 -3.88
N LYS A 89 -11.22 -6.52 -2.91
CA LYS A 89 -12.50 -7.18 -3.20
C LYS A 89 -13.50 -6.10 -3.58
N GLN A 90 -14.60 -6.49 -4.22
CA GLN A 90 -15.63 -5.53 -4.60
C GLN A 90 -16.15 -4.79 -3.38
N SER A 91 -15.77 -3.53 -3.25
CA SER A 91 -16.19 -2.65 -2.17
C SER A 91 -16.10 -1.20 -2.63
N ALA A 92 -17.24 -0.59 -2.86
CA ALA A 92 -17.30 0.82 -3.25
C ALA A 92 -16.72 1.73 -2.17
N ILE A 93 -16.90 1.34 -0.89
CA ILE A 93 -16.41 2.13 0.24
C ILE A 93 -14.89 2.15 0.27
N ILE A 94 -14.26 0.97 0.23
CA ILE A 94 -12.80 0.89 0.29
C ILE A 94 -12.18 1.54 -0.94
N LYS A 95 -12.74 1.32 -2.12
CA LYS A 95 -12.27 1.94 -3.36
C LYS A 95 -12.28 3.46 -3.25
N MET A 96 -13.37 4.03 -2.75
CA MET A 96 -13.51 5.47 -2.55
C MET A 96 -12.48 5.98 -1.54
N GLN A 97 -12.30 5.27 -0.42
CA GLN A 97 -11.35 5.67 0.62
C GLN A 97 -9.92 5.71 0.08
N LEU A 98 -9.49 4.67 -0.62
CA LEU A 98 -8.14 4.58 -1.15
C LEU A 98 -7.88 5.63 -2.23
N ASN A 99 -8.82 5.84 -3.14
CA ASN A 99 -8.69 6.87 -4.16
C ASN A 99 -8.60 8.26 -3.56
N ARG A 100 -9.39 8.53 -2.52
CA ARG A 100 -9.36 9.83 -1.83
C ARG A 100 -8.01 10.08 -1.18
N ILE A 101 -7.46 9.07 -0.51
CA ILE A 101 -6.17 9.19 0.16
C ILE A 101 -5.07 9.45 -0.87
N ALA A 102 -5.04 8.67 -1.96
CA ALA A 102 -4.05 8.84 -3.02
C ALA A 102 -4.13 10.23 -3.64
N LYS A 103 -5.33 10.72 -3.90
CA LYS A 103 -5.55 12.05 -4.47
C LYS A 103 -5.08 13.15 -3.51
N THR A 104 -5.37 12.98 -2.22
CA THR A 104 -5.00 13.97 -1.21
C THR A 104 -3.47 14.14 -1.13
N VAL A 105 -2.71 13.06 -1.22
CA VAL A 105 -1.24 13.12 -1.15
C VAL A 105 -0.60 13.32 -2.52
N GLY A 106 -1.36 13.23 -3.61
CA GLY A 106 -0.85 13.39 -4.97
C GLY A 106 -0.05 12.19 -5.47
N LEU A 107 -0.43 10.99 -5.07
CA LEU A 107 0.22 9.75 -5.54
C LEU A 107 -0.28 9.42 -6.94
N GLU A 108 0.61 9.46 -7.92
CA GLU A 108 0.31 9.17 -9.33
C GLU A 108 1.51 8.49 -9.99
N PRO A 109 1.31 7.59 -10.96
CA PRO A 109 0.06 6.92 -11.35
C PRO A 109 -0.45 5.97 -10.26
N PHE A 110 -1.75 5.99 -10.02
CA PHE A 110 -2.37 5.17 -8.98
C PHE A 110 -3.68 4.61 -9.51
N GLU A 111 -3.92 3.31 -9.27
CA GLU A 111 -5.13 2.63 -9.74
C GLU A 111 -5.62 1.65 -8.68
N VAL A 112 -6.93 1.63 -8.46
CA VAL A 112 -7.58 0.63 -7.60
C VAL A 112 -8.33 -0.33 -8.51
N VAL A 113 -8.04 -1.62 -8.37
CA VAL A 113 -8.65 -2.70 -9.16
C VAL A 113 -9.49 -3.57 -8.25
N GLU A 114 -10.74 -3.80 -8.62
CA GLU A 114 -11.62 -4.73 -7.92
C GLU A 114 -11.48 -6.12 -8.56
N VAL A 115 -11.16 -7.11 -7.72
CA VAL A 115 -10.92 -8.48 -8.18
C VAL A 115 -11.86 -9.47 -7.54
#